data_09ade5b21ff8e740b4f82dd56670528b
#
_entry.id   09ade5b21ff8e740b4f82dd56670528b
#
_cell.length_a   1.000
_cell.length_b   1.000
_cell.length_c   1.000
_cell.angle_alpha   90.00
_cell.angle_beta   90.00
_cell.angle_gamma   90.00
#
_symmetry.space_group_name_H-M   'P 1'
#
loop_
_entity.id
_entity.type
_entity.pdbx_description
1 polymer ?
#
loop_
_entity_poly.entity_id
_entity_poly.type
_entity_poly.pdbx_seq_one_letter_code
_entity_poly.pdbx_strand_id
1 'polypeptide(L)'
;MVNGSPRVSEKTKQKVLAVMKENDYTPNVFARGLGLDSMKTVGIICPNIADSYMAKAVAYLESSLHSYGYDCILGCSGFGQEEKQNYVNMLLSKRIDTLVLVGSTYAGNGKDEYDTDYIREAAEKTPVFMINGRVRGDNLYCACADDCQATYE
;
A
#
# COMPACT_ATOMS: atom_id res chain seq x y z
N MET A 1 -4.82 26.18 -0.11
CA MET A 1 -5.08 26.47 -1.53
C MET A 1 -4.89 25.22 -2.36
N VAL A 2 -3.68 24.81 -2.67
CA VAL A 2 -3.37 23.56 -3.39
C VAL A 2 -3.86 22.31 -2.63
N ASN A 3 -4.01 22.39 -1.32
CA ASN A 3 -4.42 21.29 -0.42
C ASN A 3 -5.92 21.26 -0.08
N GLY A 4 -6.78 21.92 -0.87
CA GLY A 4 -8.24 21.86 -0.67
C GLY A 4 -8.76 22.58 0.58
N SER A 5 -8.03 23.57 1.11
CA SER A 5 -8.46 24.32 2.30
C SER A 5 -9.82 25.01 2.06
N PRO A 6 -10.82 24.80 2.94
CA PRO A 6 -12.14 25.46 2.80
C PRO A 6 -12.10 26.96 3.10
N ARG A 7 -10.96 27.49 3.56
CA ARG A 7 -10.79 28.90 3.92
C ARG A 7 -10.48 29.81 2.73
N VAL A 8 -10.42 29.28 1.50
CA VAL A 8 -10.06 30.04 0.30
C VAL A 8 -11.27 30.18 -0.61
N SER A 9 -11.57 31.40 -1.05
CA SER A 9 -12.68 31.65 -1.99
C SER A 9 -12.43 30.94 -3.32
N GLU A 10 -13.49 30.52 -4.00
CA GLU A 10 -13.41 29.84 -5.29
C GLU A 10 -12.71 30.70 -6.34
N LYS A 11 -12.94 32.03 -6.31
CA LYS A 11 -12.28 33.03 -7.18
C LYS A 11 -10.76 33.02 -6.98
N THR A 12 -10.29 32.91 -5.74
CA THR A 12 -8.84 32.89 -5.44
C THR A 12 -8.24 31.54 -5.88
N LYS A 13 -8.96 30.43 -5.66
CA LYS A 13 -8.55 29.10 -6.08
C LYS A 13 -8.35 29.02 -7.60
N GLN A 14 -9.32 29.55 -8.37
CA GLN A 14 -9.23 29.58 -9.83
C GLN A 14 -8.05 30.41 -10.34
N LYS A 15 -7.77 31.58 -9.72
CA LYS A 15 -6.60 32.39 -10.07
C LYS A 15 -5.29 31.61 -9.86
N VAL A 16 -5.16 30.93 -8.72
CA VAL A 16 -3.95 30.14 -8.43
C VAL A 16 -3.79 28.97 -9.41
N LEU A 17 -4.88 28.26 -9.72
CA LEU A 17 -4.86 27.18 -10.69
C LEU A 17 -4.50 27.66 -12.10
N ALA A 18 -4.96 28.85 -12.50
CA ALA A 18 -4.60 29.45 -13.77
C ALA A 18 -3.10 29.77 -13.85
N VAL A 19 -2.55 30.40 -12.82
CA VAL A 19 -1.10 30.69 -12.73
C VAL A 19 -0.27 29.41 -12.72
N MET A 20 -0.71 28.38 -11.99
CA MET A 20 -0.03 27.07 -11.99
C MET A 20 0.00 26.45 -13.40
N LYS A 21 -1.12 26.50 -14.12
CA LYS A 21 -1.22 25.98 -15.49
C LYS A 21 -0.37 26.80 -16.47
N GLU A 22 -0.35 28.11 -16.34
CA GLU A 22 0.42 29.03 -17.19
C GLU A 22 1.94 28.83 -17.03
N ASN A 23 2.38 28.36 -15.86
CA ASN A 23 3.80 28.10 -15.55
C ASN A 23 4.16 26.62 -15.54
N ASP A 24 3.33 25.73 -16.07
CA ASP A 24 3.50 24.28 -16.06
C ASP A 24 3.87 23.73 -14.67
N TYR A 25 3.38 24.39 -13.60
CA TYR A 25 3.68 24.02 -12.24
C TYR A 25 2.81 22.84 -11.78
N THR A 26 3.45 21.69 -11.59
CA THR A 26 2.82 20.52 -10.96
C THR A 26 3.19 20.48 -9.48
N PRO A 27 2.21 20.47 -8.55
CA PRO A 27 2.48 20.35 -7.12
C PRO A 27 3.26 19.08 -6.80
N ASN A 28 4.35 19.22 -6.07
CA ASN A 28 5.10 18.06 -5.61
C ASN A 28 4.31 17.35 -4.49
N VAL A 29 3.88 16.12 -4.77
CA VAL A 29 3.10 15.28 -3.84
C VAL A 29 3.89 15.02 -2.56
N PHE A 30 5.21 14.81 -2.66
CA PHE A 30 6.09 14.60 -1.50
C PHE A 30 6.18 15.84 -0.62
N ALA A 31 6.32 17.03 -1.21
CA ALA A 31 6.33 18.28 -0.45
C ALA A 31 4.98 18.54 0.24
N ARG A 32 3.89 18.11 -0.37
CA ARG A 32 2.54 18.18 0.22
C ARG A 32 2.38 17.20 1.38
N GLY A 33 2.89 15.98 1.22
CA GLY A 33 2.83 14.92 2.24
C GLY A 33 3.64 15.25 3.50
N LEU A 34 4.74 16.02 3.37
CA LEU A 34 5.52 16.50 4.52
C LEU A 34 4.72 17.43 5.47
N GLY A 35 3.69 18.09 4.96
CA GLY A 35 2.79 18.95 5.74
C GLY A 35 1.46 18.29 6.15
N LEU A 36 1.27 17.05 5.77
CA LEU A 36 0.11 16.21 6.10
C LEU A 36 0.65 14.91 6.70
N ASP A 37 -0.02 14.39 7.74
CA ASP A 37 0.36 13.11 8.36
C ASP A 37 0.09 11.89 7.46
N SER A 38 -0.17 12.09 6.16
CA SER A 38 -0.47 11.04 5.19
C SER A 38 0.05 11.41 3.81
N MET A 39 0.71 10.46 3.17
CA MET A 39 1.17 10.56 1.77
C MET A 39 0.08 10.14 0.78
N LYS A 40 -1.05 9.63 1.26
CA LYS A 40 -2.09 9.01 0.43
C LYS A 40 -1.54 7.93 -0.49
N THR A 41 -0.58 7.14 0.01
CA THR A 41 0.13 6.14 -0.76
C THR A 41 0.10 4.80 -0.05
N VAL A 42 -0.30 3.75 -0.77
CA VAL A 42 -0.33 2.36 -0.31
C VAL A 42 0.75 1.56 -1.04
N GLY A 43 1.58 0.86 -0.28
CA GLY A 43 2.51 -0.12 -0.85
C GLY A 43 1.83 -1.47 -1.03
N ILE A 44 1.92 -2.05 -2.21
CA ILE A 44 1.40 -3.39 -2.49
C ILE A 44 2.57 -4.28 -2.92
N ILE A 45 2.75 -5.41 -2.26
CA ILE A 45 3.78 -6.40 -2.64
C ILE A 45 3.09 -7.73 -2.96
N CYS A 46 3.47 -8.33 -4.08
CA CYS A 46 3.12 -9.71 -4.42
C CYS A 46 4.39 -10.47 -4.89
N PRO A 47 4.43 -11.80 -4.77
CA PRO A 47 5.57 -12.56 -5.25
C PRO A 47 5.74 -12.50 -6.77
N ASN A 48 4.65 -12.61 -7.51
CA ASN A 48 4.68 -12.65 -8.97
C ASN A 48 3.38 -12.13 -9.57
N ILE A 49 3.45 -11.00 -10.26
CA ILE A 49 2.28 -10.39 -10.93
C ILE A 49 1.83 -11.19 -12.18
N ALA A 50 2.61 -12.11 -12.69
CA ALA A 50 2.18 -12.99 -13.77
C ALA A 50 1.20 -14.08 -13.31
N ASP A 51 1.10 -14.31 -11.99
CA ASP A 51 0.08 -15.18 -11.42
C ASP A 51 -1.30 -14.52 -11.55
N SER A 52 -2.26 -15.25 -12.11
CA SER A 52 -3.60 -14.73 -12.45
C SER A 52 -4.40 -14.30 -11.21
N TYR A 53 -4.23 -14.98 -10.06
CA TYR A 53 -4.88 -14.60 -8.82
C TYR A 53 -4.29 -13.30 -8.28
N MET A 54 -2.97 -13.23 -8.21
CA MET A 54 -2.26 -12.04 -7.71
C MET A 54 -2.53 -10.82 -8.59
N ALA A 55 -2.50 -11.00 -9.93
CA ALA A 55 -2.83 -9.93 -10.87
C ALA A 55 -4.24 -9.36 -10.66
N LYS A 56 -5.24 -10.22 -10.49
CA LYS A 56 -6.62 -9.80 -10.24
C LYS A 56 -6.78 -9.12 -8.89
N ALA A 57 -6.15 -9.66 -7.84
CA ALA A 57 -6.19 -9.06 -6.51
C ALA A 57 -5.55 -7.67 -6.49
N VAL A 58 -4.37 -7.51 -7.12
CA VAL A 58 -3.68 -6.22 -7.23
C VAL A 58 -4.49 -5.22 -8.04
N ALA A 59 -5.06 -5.62 -9.18
CA ALA A 59 -5.88 -4.74 -10.01
C ALA A 59 -7.14 -4.26 -9.28
N TYR A 60 -7.79 -5.14 -8.52
CA TYR A 60 -8.95 -4.76 -7.71
C TYR A 60 -8.58 -3.80 -6.58
N LEU A 61 -7.48 -4.09 -5.87
CA LEU A 61 -6.98 -3.22 -4.80
C LEU A 61 -6.63 -1.84 -5.34
N GLU A 62 -5.87 -1.77 -6.43
CA GLU A 62 -5.46 -0.49 -7.05
C GLU A 62 -6.68 0.34 -7.45
N SER A 63 -7.62 -0.25 -8.20
CA SER A 63 -8.84 0.44 -8.63
C SER A 63 -9.69 0.94 -7.45
N SER A 64 -9.81 0.11 -6.41
CA SER A 64 -10.55 0.49 -5.20
C SER A 64 -9.86 1.62 -4.44
N LEU A 65 -8.56 1.51 -4.20
CA LEU A 65 -7.77 2.53 -3.49
C LEU A 65 -7.74 3.85 -4.25
N HIS A 66 -7.61 3.80 -5.58
CA HIS A 66 -7.66 4.98 -6.43
C HIS A 66 -9.01 5.72 -6.30
N SER A 67 -10.13 5.01 -6.19
CA SER A 67 -11.45 5.62 -5.97
C SER A 67 -11.57 6.39 -4.65
N TYR A 68 -10.76 6.03 -3.65
CA TYR A 68 -10.62 6.71 -2.36
C TYR A 68 -9.50 7.76 -2.34
N GLY A 69 -8.85 8.02 -3.48
CA GLY A 69 -7.79 9.03 -3.63
C GLY A 69 -6.44 8.61 -3.05
N TYR A 70 -6.16 7.30 -3.06
CA TYR A 70 -4.85 6.74 -2.74
C TYR A 70 -4.11 6.35 -4.00
N ASP A 71 -2.82 6.65 -4.04
CA ASP A 71 -1.89 6.13 -5.03
C ASP A 71 -1.31 4.79 -4.57
N CYS A 72 -0.93 3.91 -5.51
CA CYS A 72 -0.35 2.61 -5.21
C CYS A 72 1.07 2.48 -5.73
N ILE A 73 1.97 1.91 -4.91
CA ILE A 73 3.30 1.50 -5.34
C ILE A 73 3.34 -0.03 -5.31
N LEU A 74 3.45 -0.64 -6.49
CA LEU A 74 3.54 -2.09 -6.64
C LEU A 74 4.98 -2.56 -6.60
N GLY A 75 5.26 -3.60 -5.82
CA GLY A 75 6.49 -4.37 -5.80
C GLY A 75 6.26 -5.84 -6.11
N CYS A 76 7.13 -6.44 -6.92
CA CYS A 76 7.15 -7.88 -7.15
C CYS A 76 8.39 -8.47 -6.51
N SER A 77 8.23 -9.10 -5.35
CA SER A 77 9.36 -9.55 -4.51
C SER A 77 9.98 -10.88 -4.94
N GLY A 78 9.32 -11.64 -5.81
CA GLY A 78 9.67 -13.05 -5.97
C GLY A 78 9.31 -13.86 -4.71
N PHE A 79 9.93 -15.03 -4.57
CA PHE A 79 9.63 -15.96 -3.49
C PHE A 79 10.73 -16.02 -2.41
N GLY A 80 11.89 -15.44 -2.66
CA GLY A 80 13.01 -15.40 -1.74
C GLY A 80 12.72 -14.54 -0.51
N GLN A 81 13.24 -14.95 0.65
CA GLN A 81 12.98 -14.27 1.92
C GLN A 81 13.68 -12.90 1.99
N GLU A 82 14.92 -12.86 1.54
CA GLU A 82 15.71 -11.62 1.52
C GLU A 82 15.08 -10.57 0.61
N GLU A 83 14.62 -10.97 -0.56
CA GLU A 83 13.96 -10.08 -1.51
C GLU A 83 12.66 -9.52 -0.94
N LYS A 84 11.86 -10.34 -0.24
CA LYS A 84 10.64 -9.89 0.44
C LYS A 84 10.96 -8.81 1.49
N GLN A 85 11.95 -9.05 2.34
CA GLN A 85 12.40 -8.08 3.34
C GLN A 85 12.89 -6.78 2.69
N ASN A 86 13.68 -6.88 1.63
CA ASN A 86 14.20 -5.73 0.90
C ASN A 86 13.07 -4.87 0.31
N TYR A 87 12.05 -5.50 -0.30
CA TYR A 87 10.90 -4.78 -0.83
C TYR A 87 10.07 -4.09 0.26
N VAL A 88 9.84 -4.75 1.40
CA VAL A 88 9.17 -4.16 2.55
C VAL A 88 9.94 -2.92 3.03
N ASN A 89 11.24 -3.04 3.27
CA ASN A 89 12.08 -1.93 3.71
C ASN A 89 12.12 -0.77 2.70
N MET A 90 12.19 -1.10 1.41
CA MET A 90 12.15 -0.10 0.33
C MET A 90 10.84 0.69 0.36
N LEU A 91 9.69 0.03 0.51
CA LEU A 91 8.40 0.72 0.57
C LEU A 91 8.24 1.55 1.84
N LEU A 92 8.66 1.04 3.00
CA LEU A 92 8.66 1.81 4.26
C LEU A 92 9.51 3.08 4.15
N SER A 93 10.64 3.03 3.44
CA SER A 93 11.48 4.21 3.20
C SER A 93 10.79 5.30 2.37
N LYS A 94 9.76 4.94 1.60
CA LYS A 94 8.94 5.87 0.81
C LYS A 94 7.80 6.50 1.61
N ARG A 95 7.70 6.22 2.92
CA ARG A 95 6.65 6.75 3.82
C ARG A 95 5.25 6.41 3.33
N ILE A 96 5.01 5.17 2.96
CA ILE A 96 3.68 4.69 2.65
C ILE A 96 2.78 4.74 3.89
N ASP A 97 1.48 4.98 3.70
CA ASP A 97 0.50 5.01 4.80
C ASP A 97 0.06 3.60 5.23
N THR A 98 0.23 2.63 4.36
CA THR A 98 -0.19 1.24 4.58
C THR A 98 0.59 0.31 3.67
N LEU A 99 0.88 -0.90 4.15
CA LEU A 99 1.48 -1.98 3.39
C LEU A 99 0.46 -3.10 3.17
N VAL A 100 0.32 -3.58 1.93
CA VAL A 100 -0.51 -4.74 1.57
C VAL A 100 0.38 -5.84 1.00
N LEU A 101 0.34 -7.03 1.62
CA LEU A 101 1.04 -8.23 1.18
C LEU A 101 0.02 -9.20 0.54
N VAL A 102 0.17 -9.46 -0.75
CA VAL A 102 -0.75 -10.32 -1.50
C VAL A 102 -0.12 -11.69 -1.74
N GLY A 103 -0.70 -12.73 -1.14
CA GLY A 103 -0.28 -14.12 -1.29
C GLY A 103 0.13 -14.78 0.02
N SER A 104 -0.09 -16.10 0.08
CA SER A 104 0.17 -16.92 1.28
C SER A 104 1.65 -17.08 1.62
N THR A 105 2.55 -16.85 0.68
CA THR A 105 3.99 -17.08 0.85
C THR A 105 4.67 -16.14 1.84
N TYR A 106 3.99 -15.07 2.26
CA TYR A 106 4.47 -14.14 3.29
C TYR A 106 4.19 -14.62 4.71
N ALA A 107 3.32 -15.61 4.89
CA ALA A 107 2.93 -16.12 6.20
C ALA A 107 3.96 -17.05 6.84
N GLY A 108 5.13 -17.23 6.20
CA GLY A 108 6.12 -18.24 6.60
C GLY A 108 5.68 -19.66 6.22
N ASN A 109 6.56 -20.63 6.45
CA ASN A 109 6.28 -22.05 6.19
C ASN A 109 5.68 -22.79 7.39
N GLY A 110 5.41 -22.07 8.48
CA GLY A 110 4.88 -22.62 9.72
C GLY A 110 5.90 -23.37 10.58
N LYS A 111 7.16 -23.45 10.15
CA LYS A 111 8.25 -24.14 10.87
C LYS A 111 9.21 -23.18 11.56
N ASP A 112 9.38 -21.97 11.02
CA ASP A 112 10.28 -20.95 11.56
C ASP A 112 9.49 -19.65 11.82
N GLU A 113 9.31 -19.33 13.09
CA GLU A 113 8.61 -18.09 13.53
C GLU A 113 9.35 -16.82 13.06
N TYR A 114 10.65 -16.94 12.79
CA TYR A 114 11.52 -15.86 12.31
C TYR A 114 11.23 -15.38 10.89
N ASP A 115 10.64 -16.22 10.04
CA ASP A 115 10.31 -15.88 8.66
C ASP A 115 9.30 -14.72 8.53
N THR A 116 8.65 -14.33 9.61
CA THR A 116 7.61 -13.30 9.63
C THR A 116 7.96 -12.07 10.47
N ASP A 117 9.13 -12.05 11.11
CA ASP A 117 9.51 -10.94 12.01
C ASP A 117 9.59 -9.59 11.26
N TYR A 118 10.09 -9.57 10.04
CA TYR A 118 10.13 -8.35 9.22
C TYR A 118 8.73 -7.78 8.94
N ILE A 119 7.66 -8.60 8.96
CA ILE A 119 6.27 -8.16 8.82
C ILE A 119 5.81 -7.50 10.12
N ARG A 120 6.17 -8.06 11.29
CA ARG A 120 5.88 -7.47 12.60
C ARG A 120 6.62 -6.15 12.79
N GLU A 121 7.89 -6.08 12.41
CA GLU A 121 8.67 -4.84 12.42
C GLU A 121 8.09 -3.77 11.48
N ALA A 122 7.54 -4.17 10.34
CA ALA A 122 6.82 -3.26 9.44
C ALA A 122 5.53 -2.74 10.09
N ALA A 123 4.80 -3.61 10.80
CA ALA A 123 3.56 -3.27 11.48
C ALA A 123 3.74 -2.29 12.65
N GLU A 124 4.93 -2.22 13.24
CA GLU A 124 5.27 -1.18 14.22
C GLU A 124 5.32 0.23 13.58
N LYS A 125 5.56 0.31 12.28
CA LYS A 125 5.75 1.58 11.55
C LYS A 125 4.52 2.01 10.77
N THR A 126 3.74 1.05 10.24
CA THR A 126 2.56 1.31 9.41
C THR A 126 1.60 0.12 9.50
N PRO A 127 0.27 0.32 9.33
CA PRO A 127 -0.67 -0.80 9.23
C PRO A 127 -0.28 -1.76 8.10
N VAL A 128 -0.32 -3.07 8.39
CA VAL A 128 -0.03 -4.11 7.40
C VAL A 128 -1.25 -4.98 7.18
N PHE A 129 -1.66 -5.11 5.93
CA PHE A 129 -2.75 -5.97 5.49
C PHE A 129 -2.18 -7.16 4.72
N MET A 130 -2.68 -8.35 5.03
CA MET A 130 -2.31 -9.57 4.31
C MET A 130 -3.54 -10.13 3.58
N ILE A 131 -3.40 -10.40 2.29
CA ILE A 131 -4.40 -11.06 1.47
C ILE A 131 -3.97 -12.50 1.25
N ASN A 132 -4.80 -13.44 1.66
CA ASN A 132 -4.54 -14.87 1.59
C ASN A 132 -3.26 -15.31 2.34
N GLY A 133 -3.00 -14.67 3.46
CA GLY A 133 -1.93 -15.00 4.40
C GLY A 133 -2.34 -14.62 5.82
N ARG A 134 -1.75 -15.25 6.83
CA ARG A 134 -2.08 -14.97 8.23
C ARG A 134 -0.82 -14.93 9.08
N VAL A 135 -0.54 -13.75 9.64
CA VAL A 135 0.45 -13.54 10.69
C VAL A 135 -0.24 -12.85 11.88
N ARG A 136 0.07 -13.27 13.09
CA ARG A 136 -0.48 -12.65 14.31
C ARG A 136 0.44 -11.54 14.79
N GLY A 137 -0.15 -10.44 15.23
CA GLY A 137 0.57 -9.30 15.79
C GLY A 137 -0.32 -8.06 15.82
N ASP A 138 0.14 -7.05 16.52
CA ASP A 138 -0.54 -5.76 16.57
C ASP A 138 -0.39 -5.05 15.24
N ASN A 139 -1.42 -4.29 14.84
CA ASN A 139 -1.47 -3.54 13.58
C ASN A 139 -1.33 -4.41 12.30
N LEU A 140 -1.62 -5.72 12.45
CA LEU A 140 -1.65 -6.73 11.39
C LEU A 140 -3.09 -7.17 11.13
N TYR A 141 -3.53 -7.04 9.90
CA TYR A 141 -4.88 -7.35 9.45
C TYR A 141 -4.82 -8.42 8.35
N CYS A 142 -5.58 -9.50 8.48
CA CYS A 142 -5.53 -10.62 7.54
C CYS A 142 -6.91 -10.87 6.92
N ALA A 143 -6.97 -10.89 5.61
CA ALA A 143 -8.13 -11.31 4.84
C ALA A 143 -7.79 -12.64 4.14
N CYS A 144 -8.46 -13.73 4.55
CA CYS A 144 -8.28 -15.06 3.99
C CYS A 144 -9.63 -15.58 3.49
N ALA A 145 -9.63 -16.30 2.36
CA ALA A 145 -10.77 -17.11 1.97
C ALA A 145 -10.94 -18.28 2.96
N ASP A 146 -12.19 -18.66 3.23
CA ASP A 146 -12.48 -19.89 3.95
C ASP A 146 -12.55 -21.06 2.95
N ASP A 147 -11.34 -21.56 2.60
CA ASP A 147 -11.20 -22.63 1.62
C ASP A 147 -11.85 -23.94 2.10
N CYS A 148 -12.00 -24.13 3.42
CA CYS A 148 -12.70 -25.30 3.97
C CYS A 148 -14.19 -25.24 3.66
N GLN A 149 -14.83 -24.09 3.83
CA GLN A 149 -16.27 -23.96 3.56
C GLN A 149 -16.55 -24.01 2.05
N ALA A 150 -15.69 -23.40 1.23
CA ALA A 150 -15.82 -23.43 -0.23
C ALA A 150 -15.66 -24.82 -0.86
N THR A 151 -15.10 -25.79 -0.12
CA THR A 151 -14.95 -27.18 -0.62
C THR A 151 -16.18 -28.03 -0.37
N TYR A 152 -17.10 -27.58 0.51
CA TYR A 152 -18.34 -28.30 0.86
C TYR A 152 -19.60 -27.75 0.15
N GLU A 153 -19.51 -26.67 -0.62
CA GLU A 153 -20.54 -26.11 -1.49
C GLU A 153 -20.34 -26.56 -2.96
#